data_e40c92de8ef744e255aa16d524b27b06
#
_entry.id   e40c92de8ef744e255aa16d524b27b06
#
_cell.length_a   1.000
_cell.length_b   1.000
_cell.length_c   1.000
_cell.angle_alpha   90.00
_cell.angle_beta   90.00
_cell.angle_gamma   90.00
#
_symmetry.space_group_name_H-M   'P 1'
#
loop_
_entity.id
_entity.type
_entity.pdbx_description
1 polymer ?
#
loop_
_entity_poly.entity_id
_entity_poly.type
_entity_poly.pdbx_seq_one_letter_code
_entity_poly.pdbx_strand_id
1 'polypeptide(L)'
;MTATNSTTALAHPNIALIKYWGKSNSDLNLPSTPSLSITLSKLTTETTISTNETDVLYINGQSVQDEKISKFLNSLRQIHTIKNIRIETENNFPTSAGLASSASGFAALTTALNSHFSLGFSKRQISAIARTGSASAARSIYGGFVGLQSPDWEAEPIFNPDYWPLRIVIATINTEKKKTGSSKGMEITRFTSPFYQSWVNEAQKDFNEALTAIRHRDFDKLADLSEKSLSLIHI
;
A
#
# COMPACT_ATOMS: atom_id res chain seq x y z
N MET A 1 -4.57 -26.85 26.94
CA MET A 1 -4.39 -26.14 25.66
C MET A 1 -3.89 -24.76 26.02
N THR A 2 -2.61 -24.48 25.85
CA THR A 2 -2.05 -23.13 26.05
C THR A 2 -2.69 -22.24 25.00
N ALA A 3 -3.37 -21.17 25.42
CA ALA A 3 -3.90 -20.17 24.53
C ALA A 3 -2.74 -19.68 23.63
N THR A 4 -2.81 -19.98 22.35
CA THR A 4 -1.84 -19.45 21.38
C THR A 4 -2.02 -17.94 21.37
N ASN A 5 -1.00 -17.22 21.85
CA ASN A 5 -1.01 -15.76 21.83
C ASN A 5 -1.07 -15.30 20.38
N SER A 6 -2.23 -14.82 19.97
CA SER A 6 -2.46 -14.29 18.62
C SER A 6 -2.67 -12.77 18.67
N THR A 7 -2.31 -12.10 17.60
CA THR A 7 -2.47 -10.64 17.47
C THR A 7 -3.10 -10.33 16.13
N THR A 8 -4.16 -9.55 16.15
CA THR A 8 -4.90 -9.12 14.98
C THR A 8 -4.70 -7.64 14.73
N ALA A 9 -4.49 -7.28 13.46
CA ALA A 9 -4.47 -5.89 13.01
C ALA A 9 -5.35 -5.73 11.78
N LEU A 10 -5.93 -4.54 11.65
CA LEU A 10 -6.82 -4.16 10.57
C LEU A 10 -6.21 -2.99 9.78
N ALA A 11 -6.26 -3.08 8.46
CA ALA A 11 -5.90 -1.99 7.57
C ALA A 11 -6.92 -1.86 6.43
N HIS A 12 -6.88 -0.71 5.76
CA HIS A 12 -7.78 -0.41 4.66
C HIS A 12 -7.00 -0.25 3.35
N PRO A 13 -7.50 -0.72 2.22
CA PRO A 13 -6.93 -0.38 0.93
C PRO A 13 -7.09 1.11 0.65
N ASN A 14 -6.26 1.62 -0.25
CA ASN A 14 -6.30 3.00 -0.67
C ASN A 14 -6.38 3.11 -2.20
N ILE A 15 -7.03 4.17 -2.67
CA ILE A 15 -7.07 4.55 -4.09
C ILE A 15 -6.14 5.74 -4.29
N ALA A 16 -5.19 5.60 -5.22
CA ALA A 16 -4.31 6.68 -5.57
C ALA A 16 -5.05 7.76 -6.40
N LEU A 17 -4.96 9.00 -5.94
CA LEU A 17 -5.39 10.21 -6.65
C LEU A 17 -4.23 10.77 -7.49
N ILE A 18 -3.01 10.75 -6.92
CA ILE A 18 -1.77 10.95 -7.66
C ILE A 18 -0.97 9.66 -7.55
N LYS A 19 -0.68 9.07 -8.69
CA LYS A 19 -0.19 7.72 -8.80
C LYS A 19 1.30 7.60 -8.56
N TYR A 20 1.66 6.65 -7.73
CA TYR A 20 2.99 6.07 -7.70
C TYR A 20 3.17 5.10 -8.87
N TRP A 21 4.18 5.34 -9.71
CA TRP A 21 4.54 4.43 -10.78
C TRP A 21 6.03 4.56 -11.10
N GLY A 22 6.78 3.47 -10.89
CA GLY A 22 8.23 3.46 -11.01
C GLY A 22 8.95 3.53 -9.67
N LYS A 23 10.13 2.93 -9.63
CA LYS A 23 10.97 2.82 -8.45
C LYS A 23 12.33 3.45 -8.70
N SER A 24 12.79 4.28 -7.77
CA SER A 24 14.17 4.77 -7.71
C SER A 24 15.11 3.71 -7.13
N ASN A 25 14.60 2.87 -6.21
CA ASN A 25 15.30 1.71 -5.67
C ASN A 25 14.30 0.55 -5.53
N SER A 26 14.55 -0.54 -6.25
CA SER A 26 13.65 -1.71 -6.27
C SER A 26 13.72 -2.54 -5.01
N ASP A 27 14.89 -2.67 -4.37
CA ASP A 27 15.08 -3.50 -3.17
C ASP A 27 14.36 -2.91 -1.96
N LEU A 28 14.39 -1.59 -1.83
CA LEU A 28 13.72 -0.86 -0.77
C LEU A 28 12.31 -0.41 -1.14
N ASN A 29 11.81 -0.77 -2.32
CA ASN A 29 10.55 -0.27 -2.87
C ASN A 29 10.42 1.27 -2.78
N LEU A 30 11.53 2.01 -2.96
CA LEU A 30 11.51 3.47 -2.97
C LEU A 30 10.85 3.96 -4.26
N PRO A 31 9.82 4.81 -4.15
CA PRO A 31 9.19 5.40 -5.33
C PRO A 31 10.11 6.35 -6.10
N SER A 32 9.87 6.50 -7.40
CA SER A 32 10.47 7.57 -8.22
C SER A 32 9.71 8.89 -8.10
N THR A 33 8.45 8.83 -7.69
CA THR A 33 7.54 9.98 -7.66
C THR A 33 6.73 10.01 -6.36
N PRO A 34 6.34 11.19 -5.88
CA PRO A 34 5.39 11.31 -4.80
C PRO A 34 4.04 10.70 -5.20
N SER A 35 3.22 10.43 -4.22
CA SER A 35 1.88 9.90 -4.46
C SER A 35 0.91 10.30 -3.37
N LEU A 36 -0.34 10.46 -3.75
CA LEU A 36 -1.45 10.85 -2.88
C LEU A 36 -2.57 9.83 -3.02
N SER A 37 -3.20 9.47 -1.93
CA SER A 37 -4.33 8.52 -1.95
C SER A 37 -5.43 8.91 -0.96
N ILE A 38 -6.61 8.35 -1.20
CA ILE A 38 -7.71 8.33 -0.24
C ILE A 38 -7.94 6.91 0.25
N THR A 39 -8.22 6.76 1.55
CA THR A 39 -8.47 5.48 2.20
C THR A 39 -9.90 5.02 1.98
N LEU A 40 -10.10 3.75 1.64
CA LEU A 40 -11.41 3.12 1.44
C LEU A 40 -11.93 2.52 2.75
N SER A 41 -12.56 3.32 3.59
CA SER A 41 -12.94 2.96 4.97
C SER A 41 -13.89 1.76 5.09
N LYS A 42 -14.66 1.42 4.05
CA LYS A 42 -15.58 0.27 4.05
C LYS A 42 -14.94 -1.04 3.62
N LEU A 43 -13.77 -0.97 3.01
CA LEU A 43 -12.99 -2.14 2.62
C LEU A 43 -11.93 -2.40 3.67
N THR A 44 -11.80 -3.65 4.10
CA THR A 44 -10.90 -4.03 5.19
C THR A 44 -10.06 -5.24 4.82
N THR A 45 -8.82 -5.23 5.26
CA THR A 45 -7.96 -6.39 5.38
C THR A 45 -7.67 -6.60 6.85
N GLU A 46 -8.05 -7.74 7.37
CA GLU A 46 -7.74 -8.18 8.72
C GLU A 46 -6.62 -9.21 8.65
N THR A 47 -5.57 -9.03 9.43
CA THR A 47 -4.45 -9.98 9.51
C THR A 47 -4.23 -10.39 10.96
N THR A 48 -4.37 -11.68 11.21
CA THR A 48 -4.05 -12.32 12.49
C THR A 48 -2.75 -13.09 12.36
N ILE A 49 -1.85 -12.89 13.33
CA ILE A 49 -0.61 -13.67 13.42
C ILE A 49 -0.53 -14.39 14.76
N SER A 50 0.07 -15.56 14.74
CA SER A 50 0.45 -16.33 15.93
C SER A 50 1.80 -17.01 15.72
N THR A 51 2.53 -17.28 16.80
CA THR A 51 3.80 -18.03 16.71
C THR A 51 3.54 -19.45 16.20
N ASN A 52 4.40 -19.94 15.31
CA ASN A 52 4.28 -21.27 14.71
C ASN A 52 5.67 -21.91 14.55
N GLU A 53 5.74 -23.21 14.25
CA GLU A 53 7.03 -23.91 14.00
C GLU A 53 7.66 -23.47 12.68
N THR A 54 6.86 -23.23 11.66
CA THR A 54 7.28 -22.75 10.33
C THR A 54 6.40 -21.61 9.89
N ASP A 55 6.88 -20.78 8.95
CA ASP A 55 6.03 -19.75 8.35
C ASP A 55 4.95 -20.39 7.48
N VAL A 56 3.70 -20.04 7.76
CA VAL A 56 2.55 -20.43 6.94
C VAL A 56 1.65 -19.23 6.69
N LEU A 57 1.10 -19.13 5.49
CA LEU A 57 0.24 -18.03 5.08
C LEU A 57 -1.10 -18.57 4.57
N TYR A 58 -2.17 -17.99 5.08
CA TYR A 58 -3.53 -18.18 4.59
C TYR A 58 -4.10 -16.84 4.14
N ILE A 59 -4.72 -16.82 2.97
CA ILE A 59 -5.46 -15.66 2.45
C ILE A 59 -6.88 -16.12 2.14
N ASN A 60 -7.87 -15.53 2.80
CA ASN A 60 -9.28 -15.90 2.71
C ASN A 60 -9.47 -17.42 2.90
N GLY A 61 -8.84 -18.00 3.91
CA GLY A 61 -8.89 -19.41 4.27
C GLY A 61 -8.08 -20.36 3.37
N GLN A 62 -7.45 -19.86 2.31
CA GLN A 62 -6.64 -20.68 1.40
C GLN A 62 -5.15 -20.57 1.74
N SER A 63 -4.47 -21.72 1.82
CA SER A 63 -3.00 -21.74 1.99
C SER A 63 -2.32 -21.23 0.73
N VAL A 64 -1.41 -20.28 0.90
CA VAL A 64 -0.72 -19.58 -0.19
C VAL A 64 0.78 -19.56 0.06
N GLN A 65 1.57 -19.71 -0.99
CA GLN A 65 3.00 -19.37 -0.97
C GLN A 65 3.19 -18.02 -1.66
N ASP A 66 3.80 -17.07 -0.97
CA ASP A 66 4.07 -15.73 -1.50
C ASP A 66 5.52 -15.32 -1.20
N GLU A 67 6.34 -15.29 -2.26
CA GLU A 67 7.76 -14.93 -2.15
C GLU A 67 7.99 -13.51 -1.61
N LYS A 68 7.05 -12.57 -1.85
CA LYS A 68 7.21 -11.20 -1.36
C LYS A 68 7.04 -11.15 0.16
N ILE A 69 6.08 -11.90 0.69
CA ILE A 69 5.89 -12.01 2.14
C ILE A 69 7.08 -12.72 2.77
N SER A 70 7.58 -13.79 2.17
CA SER A 70 8.79 -14.49 2.66
C SER A 70 10.01 -13.56 2.66
N LYS A 71 10.27 -12.82 1.59
CA LYS A 71 11.37 -11.85 1.52
C LYS A 71 11.21 -10.73 2.54
N PHE A 72 9.99 -10.22 2.72
CA PHE A 72 9.67 -9.18 3.70
C PHE A 72 9.96 -9.66 5.13
N LEU A 73 9.50 -10.84 5.53
CA LEU A 73 9.77 -11.41 6.85
C LEU A 73 11.25 -11.64 7.07
N ASN A 74 11.96 -12.18 6.06
CA ASN A 74 13.39 -12.43 6.15
C ASN A 74 14.18 -11.13 6.32
N SER A 75 13.80 -10.04 5.63
CA SER A 75 14.46 -8.74 5.81
C SER A 75 14.28 -8.19 7.24
N LEU A 76 13.10 -8.35 7.82
CA LEU A 76 12.85 -7.93 9.20
C LEU A 76 13.61 -8.79 10.22
N ARG A 77 13.77 -10.09 9.96
CA ARG A 77 14.51 -11.01 10.82
C ARG A 77 16.02 -10.72 10.87
N GLN A 78 16.56 -10.02 9.89
CA GLN A 78 17.95 -9.59 9.92
C GLN A 78 18.24 -8.57 11.01
N ILE A 79 17.25 -7.80 11.43
CA ILE A 79 17.39 -6.68 12.37
C ILE A 79 16.52 -6.82 13.63
N HIS A 80 15.56 -7.74 13.62
CA HIS A 80 14.63 -7.96 14.74
C HIS A 80 14.45 -9.46 15.03
N THR A 81 14.27 -9.80 16.29
CA THR A 81 13.98 -11.18 16.72
C THR A 81 12.51 -11.51 16.44
N ILE A 82 12.22 -12.01 15.24
CA ILE A 82 10.90 -12.44 14.80
C ILE A 82 10.91 -13.95 14.59
N LYS A 83 10.13 -14.67 15.39
CA LYS A 83 9.95 -16.13 15.26
C LYS A 83 9.12 -16.46 14.00
N ASN A 84 9.11 -17.73 13.63
CA ASN A 84 8.18 -18.22 12.61
C ASN A 84 6.74 -18.03 13.06
N ILE A 85 5.88 -17.70 12.10
CA ILE A 85 4.51 -17.30 12.36
C ILE A 85 3.52 -17.97 11.40
N ARG A 86 2.33 -18.20 11.90
CA ARG A 86 1.13 -18.42 11.11
C ARG A 86 0.50 -17.05 10.84
N ILE A 87 0.24 -16.76 9.58
CA ILE A 87 -0.40 -15.54 9.09
C ILE A 87 -1.76 -15.94 8.49
N GLU A 88 -2.82 -15.35 8.97
CA GLU A 88 -4.17 -15.48 8.44
C GLU A 88 -4.68 -14.11 8.06
N THR A 89 -4.90 -13.89 6.77
CA THR A 89 -5.37 -12.61 6.23
C THR A 89 -6.73 -12.78 5.56
N GLU A 90 -7.68 -11.96 5.96
CA GLU A 90 -9.02 -11.92 5.38
C GLU A 90 -9.32 -10.54 4.79
N ASN A 91 -9.87 -10.54 3.57
CA ASN A 91 -10.31 -9.34 2.88
C ASN A 91 -11.84 -9.39 2.72
N ASN A 92 -12.54 -8.32 3.07
CA ASN A 92 -13.98 -8.21 2.80
C ASN A 92 -14.29 -7.74 1.37
N PHE A 93 -13.30 -7.76 0.49
CA PHE A 93 -13.39 -7.37 -0.92
C PHE A 93 -12.62 -8.36 -1.81
N PRO A 94 -12.93 -8.44 -3.13
CA PRO A 94 -12.24 -9.35 -4.03
C PRO A 94 -10.74 -9.06 -4.13
N THR A 95 -9.92 -10.06 -3.83
CA THR A 95 -8.48 -10.02 -4.10
C THR A 95 -8.27 -10.06 -5.61
N SER A 96 -7.29 -9.35 -6.13
CA SER A 96 -6.98 -9.25 -7.57
C SER A 96 -7.86 -8.31 -8.41
N ALA A 97 -8.94 -7.75 -7.87
CA ALA A 97 -9.85 -6.82 -8.56
C ALA A 97 -9.30 -5.37 -8.72
N GLY A 98 -8.00 -5.17 -8.65
CA GLY A 98 -7.40 -3.83 -8.76
C GLY A 98 -7.43 -2.99 -7.48
N LEU A 99 -8.03 -3.48 -6.41
CA LEU A 99 -8.25 -2.78 -5.13
C LEU A 99 -7.03 -2.76 -4.20
N ALA A 100 -5.83 -2.95 -4.74
CA ALA A 100 -4.58 -2.86 -3.99
C ALA A 100 -4.56 -3.70 -2.68
N SER A 101 -5.07 -4.95 -2.71
CA SER A 101 -5.07 -5.86 -1.56
C SER A 101 -3.67 -6.06 -0.96
N SER A 102 -2.61 -5.96 -1.76
CA SER A 102 -1.24 -5.97 -1.25
C SER A 102 -0.92 -4.75 -0.38
N ALA A 103 -1.57 -3.60 -0.61
CA ALA A 103 -1.32 -2.40 0.20
C ALA A 103 -1.87 -2.58 1.61
N SER A 104 -3.14 -2.93 1.74
CA SER A 104 -3.75 -3.21 3.04
C SER A 104 -3.16 -4.45 3.71
N GLY A 105 -2.81 -5.49 2.93
CA GLY A 105 -2.19 -6.71 3.45
C GLY A 105 -0.85 -6.45 4.14
N PHE A 106 0.09 -5.76 3.49
CA PHE A 106 1.37 -5.42 4.12
C PHE A 106 1.22 -4.41 5.26
N ALA A 107 0.25 -3.50 5.18
CA ALA A 107 -0.03 -2.58 6.26
C ALA A 107 -0.55 -3.31 7.52
N ALA A 108 -1.53 -4.21 7.36
CA ALA A 108 -2.06 -5.02 8.44
C ALA A 108 -0.99 -5.96 9.02
N LEU A 109 -0.24 -6.66 8.16
CA LEU A 109 0.84 -7.55 8.58
C LEU A 109 1.90 -6.82 9.39
N THR A 110 2.39 -5.66 8.91
CA THR A 110 3.42 -4.89 9.62
C THR A 110 2.91 -4.40 10.98
N THR A 111 1.66 -3.97 11.03
CA THR A 111 1.03 -3.52 12.29
C THR A 111 0.89 -4.69 13.27
N ALA A 112 0.45 -5.86 12.79
CA ALA A 112 0.33 -7.06 13.60
C ALA A 112 1.70 -7.51 14.15
N LEU A 113 2.75 -7.53 13.31
CA LEU A 113 4.12 -7.85 13.71
C LEU A 113 4.65 -6.90 14.79
N ASN A 114 4.45 -5.59 14.60
CA ASN A 114 4.85 -4.59 15.59
C ASN A 114 4.22 -4.86 16.97
N SER A 115 2.94 -5.16 16.99
CA SER A 115 2.21 -5.42 18.23
C SER A 115 2.57 -6.78 18.85
N HIS A 116 2.62 -7.83 18.04
CA HIS A 116 2.86 -9.21 18.50
C HIS A 116 4.26 -9.39 19.11
N PHE A 117 5.27 -8.83 18.46
CA PHE A 117 6.65 -8.92 18.91
C PHE A 117 7.10 -7.70 19.73
N SER A 118 6.19 -6.77 20.05
CA SER A 118 6.48 -5.55 20.84
C SER A 118 7.69 -4.78 20.29
N LEU A 119 7.73 -4.58 18.95
CA LEU A 119 8.88 -3.97 18.28
C LEU A 119 9.02 -2.47 18.56
N GLY A 120 7.99 -1.83 19.09
CA GLY A 120 8.02 -0.42 19.53
C GLY A 120 8.03 0.61 18.40
N PHE A 121 7.66 0.21 17.17
CA PHE A 121 7.64 1.14 16.03
C PHE A 121 6.52 2.17 16.14
N SER A 122 6.83 3.43 15.87
CA SER A 122 5.85 4.48 15.61
C SER A 122 5.09 4.22 14.30
N LYS A 123 3.94 4.87 14.11
CA LYS A 123 3.18 4.77 12.84
C LYS A 123 4.01 5.16 11.62
N ARG A 124 4.90 6.14 11.73
CA ARG A 124 5.82 6.53 10.64
C ARG A 124 6.77 5.40 10.28
N GLN A 125 7.38 4.77 11.27
CA GLN A 125 8.26 3.61 11.07
C GLN A 125 7.49 2.41 10.50
N ILE A 126 6.27 2.12 11.00
CA ILE A 126 5.42 1.06 10.43
C ILE A 126 5.13 1.36 8.96
N SER A 127 4.87 2.61 8.60
CA SER A 127 4.67 3.04 7.21
C SER A 127 5.90 2.78 6.34
N ALA A 128 7.07 3.18 6.79
CA ALA A 128 8.34 2.93 6.09
C ALA A 128 8.62 1.43 5.91
N ILE A 129 8.35 0.63 6.93
CA ILE A 129 8.53 -0.83 6.90
C ILE A 129 7.51 -1.46 5.94
N ALA A 130 6.22 -1.14 6.05
CA ALA A 130 5.17 -1.67 5.18
C ALA A 130 5.45 -1.36 3.69
N ARG A 131 6.06 -0.19 3.40
CA ARG A 131 6.50 0.21 2.06
C ARG A 131 7.46 -0.82 1.45
N THR A 132 8.37 -1.41 2.23
CA THR A 132 9.33 -2.39 1.69
C THR A 132 8.65 -3.63 1.13
N GLY A 133 7.51 -4.03 1.68
CA GLY A 133 6.68 -5.11 1.13
C GLY A 133 5.84 -4.66 -0.07
N SER A 134 5.27 -3.47 0.01
CA SER A 134 4.50 -2.84 -1.08
C SER A 134 4.51 -1.32 -0.90
N ALA A 135 5.01 -0.58 -1.89
CA ALA A 135 5.16 0.88 -1.75
C ALA A 135 3.83 1.60 -1.42
N SER A 136 2.70 1.13 -1.93
CA SER A 136 1.37 1.66 -1.59
C SER A 136 0.92 1.32 -0.16
N ALA A 137 1.53 0.30 0.48
CA ALA A 137 1.17 -0.08 1.85
C ALA A 137 1.52 1.00 2.87
N ALA A 138 2.55 1.80 2.61
CA ALA A 138 2.88 2.94 3.45
C ALA A 138 1.66 3.81 3.75
N ARG A 139 0.84 4.09 2.74
CA ARG A 139 -0.33 4.96 2.89
C ARG A 139 -1.53 4.27 3.55
N SER A 140 -1.59 2.93 3.54
CA SER A 140 -2.65 2.15 4.20
C SER A 140 -2.50 2.06 5.73
N ILE A 141 -1.42 2.62 6.30
CA ILE A 141 -1.24 2.78 7.77
C ILE A 141 -2.13 3.88 8.35
N TYR A 142 -2.58 4.80 7.50
CA TYR A 142 -3.38 5.96 7.90
C TYR A 142 -4.73 5.96 7.20
N GLY A 143 -5.68 6.70 7.80
CA GLY A 143 -6.98 7.00 7.20
C GLY A 143 -7.01 8.37 6.53
N GLY A 144 -8.03 8.63 5.71
CA GLY A 144 -8.25 9.90 5.05
C GLY A 144 -7.39 10.10 3.80
N PHE A 145 -6.92 11.32 3.59
CA PHE A 145 -6.02 11.66 2.49
C PHE A 145 -4.58 11.51 2.96
N VAL A 146 -3.81 10.68 2.28
CA VAL A 146 -2.48 10.27 2.73
C VAL A 146 -1.47 10.50 1.62
N GLY A 147 -0.42 11.26 1.93
CA GLY A 147 0.71 11.51 1.05
C GLY A 147 1.88 10.57 1.32
N LEU A 148 2.69 10.34 0.28
CA LEU A 148 3.98 9.65 0.36
C LEU A 148 4.96 10.38 -0.56
N GLN A 149 6.02 10.96 -0.01
CA GLN A 149 7.00 11.74 -0.77
C GLN A 149 8.41 11.66 -0.18
N SER A 150 9.39 12.11 -0.97
CA SER A 150 10.78 12.29 -0.50
C SER A 150 10.90 13.40 0.54
N PRO A 151 11.98 13.45 1.35
CA PRO A 151 13.13 12.52 1.31
C PRO A 151 12.87 11.20 2.05
N ASP A 152 12.00 11.15 3.06
CA ASP A 152 11.90 10.03 4.00
C ASP A 152 11.11 8.85 3.44
N TRP A 153 10.23 9.09 2.49
CA TRP A 153 9.35 8.07 1.94
C TRP A 153 8.54 7.34 3.03
N GLU A 154 8.15 8.06 4.05
CA GLU A 154 7.17 7.70 5.06
C GLU A 154 5.84 8.35 4.71
N ALA A 155 4.76 7.61 4.87
CA ALA A 155 3.45 8.19 4.58
C ALA A 155 3.02 9.16 5.69
N GLU A 156 2.33 10.21 5.29
CA GLU A 156 1.81 11.23 6.19
C GLU A 156 0.31 11.44 5.96
N PRO A 157 -0.50 11.48 7.05
CA PRO A 157 -1.89 11.91 6.93
C PRO A 157 -1.92 13.42 6.62
N ILE A 158 -2.45 13.76 5.45
CA ILE A 158 -2.55 15.17 5.01
C ILE A 158 -3.84 15.81 5.49
N PHE A 159 -4.95 15.10 5.33
CA PHE A 159 -6.27 15.51 5.82
C PHE A 159 -6.99 14.30 6.43
N ASN A 160 -7.71 14.57 7.52
CA ASN A 160 -8.53 13.57 8.20
C ASN A 160 -9.66 13.05 7.31
N PRO A 161 -10.21 11.85 7.57
CA PRO A 161 -11.32 11.28 6.80
C PRO A 161 -12.53 12.22 6.67
N ASP A 162 -12.83 12.96 7.73
CA ASP A 162 -14.00 13.85 7.79
C ASP A 162 -13.77 15.23 7.14
N TYR A 163 -12.53 15.52 6.72
CA TYR A 163 -12.21 16.81 6.11
C TYR A 163 -13.02 17.06 4.83
N TRP A 164 -13.14 16.03 3.99
CA TRP A 164 -13.90 16.09 2.75
C TRP A 164 -14.50 14.69 2.49
N PRO A 165 -15.78 14.48 2.83
CA PRO A 165 -16.42 13.17 2.76
C PRO A 165 -16.76 12.78 1.30
N LEU A 166 -15.74 12.37 0.55
CA LEU A 166 -15.88 11.83 -0.80
C LEU A 166 -16.50 10.43 -0.75
N ARG A 167 -17.37 10.13 -1.71
CA ARG A 167 -17.90 8.80 -1.96
C ARG A 167 -17.21 8.21 -3.18
N ILE A 168 -16.66 7.02 -3.02
CA ILE A 168 -15.97 6.30 -4.08
C ILE A 168 -16.82 5.11 -4.48
N VAL A 169 -17.23 5.08 -5.75
CA VAL A 169 -17.93 3.95 -6.35
C VAL A 169 -16.93 3.10 -7.10
N ILE A 170 -16.89 1.81 -6.81
CA ILE A 170 -15.99 0.85 -7.44
C ILE A 170 -16.81 -0.04 -8.36
N ALA A 171 -16.52 0.04 -9.67
CA ALA A 171 -17.08 -0.86 -10.67
C ALA A 171 -16.07 -2.00 -10.92
N THR A 172 -16.42 -3.21 -10.54
CA THR A 172 -15.61 -4.40 -10.82
C THR A 172 -15.97 -4.97 -12.17
N ILE A 173 -15.10 -4.80 -13.17
CA ILE A 173 -15.31 -5.28 -14.54
C ILE A 173 -14.79 -6.72 -14.71
N ASN A 174 -13.68 -7.05 -14.03
CA ASN A 174 -13.06 -8.37 -14.09
C ASN A 174 -12.45 -8.73 -12.73
N THR A 175 -12.59 -9.98 -12.31
CA THR A 175 -12.01 -10.54 -11.09
C THR A 175 -10.82 -11.46 -11.35
N GLU A 176 -10.42 -11.64 -12.60
CA GLU A 176 -9.29 -12.47 -12.96
C GLU A 176 -7.94 -11.88 -12.48
N LYS A 177 -7.00 -12.78 -12.22
CA LYS A 177 -5.65 -12.39 -11.84
C LYS A 177 -4.97 -11.62 -12.98
N LYS A 178 -4.39 -10.47 -12.67
CA LYS A 178 -3.66 -9.64 -13.65
C LYS A 178 -2.55 -10.45 -14.33
N LYS A 179 -2.46 -10.37 -15.65
CA LYS A 179 -1.39 -11.02 -16.45
C LYS A 179 0.00 -10.51 -16.09
N THR A 180 0.12 -9.23 -15.76
CA THR A 180 1.38 -8.57 -15.37
C THR A 180 1.23 -7.92 -14.01
N GLY A 181 2.10 -8.28 -13.06
CA GLY A 181 2.15 -7.66 -11.74
C GLY A 181 2.67 -6.22 -11.83
N SER A 182 2.24 -5.36 -10.90
CA SER A 182 2.57 -3.92 -10.93
C SER A 182 4.08 -3.64 -10.96
N SER A 183 4.91 -4.39 -10.22
CA SER A 183 6.37 -4.20 -10.24
C SER A 183 6.98 -4.43 -11.64
N LYS A 184 6.56 -5.50 -12.33
CA LYS A 184 7.01 -5.76 -13.70
C LYS A 184 6.47 -4.71 -14.68
N GLY A 185 5.23 -4.26 -14.51
CA GLY A 185 4.66 -3.18 -15.30
C GLY A 185 5.44 -1.87 -15.16
N MET A 186 5.82 -1.50 -13.93
CA MET A 186 6.65 -0.32 -13.66
C MET A 186 8.01 -0.37 -14.37
N GLU A 187 8.69 -1.52 -14.31
CA GLU A 187 9.96 -1.72 -15.01
C GLU A 187 9.80 -1.60 -16.53
N ILE A 188 8.79 -2.24 -17.11
CA ILE A 188 8.50 -2.12 -18.53
C ILE A 188 8.31 -0.65 -18.91
N THR A 189 7.40 0.06 -18.23
CA THR A 189 7.15 1.48 -18.52
C THR A 189 8.42 2.33 -18.41
N ARG A 190 9.22 2.11 -17.37
CA ARG A 190 10.47 2.85 -17.15
C ARG A 190 11.43 2.77 -18.33
N PHE A 191 11.54 1.59 -18.96
CA PHE A 191 12.49 1.36 -20.04
C PHE A 191 11.91 1.58 -21.43
N THR A 192 10.61 1.51 -21.60
CA THR A 192 9.98 1.54 -22.93
C THR A 192 9.17 2.81 -23.21
N SER A 193 8.68 3.51 -22.19
CA SER A 193 7.87 4.71 -22.41
C SER A 193 8.75 5.94 -22.62
N PRO A 194 8.63 6.64 -23.76
CA PRO A 194 9.34 7.89 -24.01
C PRO A 194 8.86 9.02 -23.10
N PHE A 195 7.68 8.87 -22.46
CA PHE A 195 7.08 9.89 -21.60
C PHE A 195 7.45 9.72 -20.13
N TYR A 196 8.10 8.61 -19.75
CA TYR A 196 8.36 8.28 -18.35
C TYR A 196 9.13 9.39 -17.62
N GLN A 197 10.20 9.91 -18.23
CA GLN A 197 11.02 10.94 -17.60
C GLN A 197 10.27 12.27 -17.41
N SER A 198 9.49 12.67 -18.41
CA SER A 198 8.65 13.89 -18.30
C SER A 198 7.61 13.73 -17.21
N TRP A 199 6.99 12.55 -17.11
CA TRP A 199 6.04 12.23 -16.04
C TRP A 199 6.69 12.31 -14.66
N VAL A 200 7.88 11.75 -14.47
CA VAL A 200 8.64 11.83 -13.21
C VAL A 200 8.91 13.28 -12.83
N ASN A 201 9.33 14.09 -13.80
CA ASN A 201 9.68 15.52 -13.56
C ASN A 201 8.45 16.34 -13.14
N GLU A 202 7.26 16.03 -13.65
CA GLU A 202 6.04 16.77 -13.33
C GLU A 202 5.32 16.26 -12.08
N ALA A 203 5.61 15.05 -11.63
CA ALA A 203 4.86 14.40 -10.57
C ALA A 203 4.82 15.19 -9.25
N GLN A 204 5.88 15.91 -8.90
CA GLN A 204 5.90 16.76 -7.70
C GLN A 204 4.95 17.95 -7.83
N LYS A 205 4.86 18.54 -9.02
CA LYS A 205 3.92 19.63 -9.31
C LYS A 205 2.48 19.13 -9.21
N ASP A 206 2.17 18.01 -9.86
CA ASP A 206 0.83 17.40 -9.82
C ASP A 206 0.43 17.03 -8.38
N PHE A 207 1.37 16.53 -7.57
CA PHE A 207 1.14 16.27 -6.15
C PHE A 207 0.76 17.54 -5.38
N ASN A 208 1.52 18.63 -5.55
CA ASN A 208 1.26 19.90 -4.87
C ASN A 208 -0.08 20.53 -5.31
N GLU A 209 -0.40 20.46 -6.60
CA GLU A 209 -1.68 20.93 -7.13
C GLU A 209 -2.85 20.11 -6.56
N ALA A 210 -2.69 18.79 -6.44
CA ALA A 210 -3.72 17.93 -5.84
C ALA A 210 -3.93 18.24 -4.34
N LEU A 211 -2.86 18.53 -3.59
CA LEU A 211 -3.00 18.99 -2.21
C LEU A 211 -3.79 20.31 -2.12
N THR A 212 -3.55 21.22 -3.07
CA THR A 212 -4.28 22.48 -3.15
C THR A 212 -5.75 22.26 -3.49
N ALA A 213 -6.04 21.40 -4.47
CA ALA A 213 -7.41 21.02 -4.84
C ALA A 213 -8.17 20.40 -3.65
N ILE A 214 -7.54 19.50 -2.90
CA ILE A 214 -8.16 18.92 -1.69
C ILE A 214 -8.41 20.01 -0.63
N ARG A 215 -7.45 20.91 -0.39
CA ARG A 215 -7.58 21.98 0.59
C ARG A 215 -8.76 22.89 0.28
N HIS A 216 -9.01 23.17 -1.00
CA HIS A 216 -10.14 23.99 -1.45
C HIS A 216 -11.40 23.18 -1.73
N ARG A 217 -11.35 21.85 -1.62
CA ARG A 217 -12.44 20.92 -1.97
C ARG A 217 -12.89 21.10 -3.44
N ASP A 218 -11.94 21.39 -4.30
CA ASP A 218 -12.13 21.54 -5.75
C ASP A 218 -12.15 20.16 -6.39
N PHE A 219 -13.35 19.63 -6.59
CA PHE A 219 -13.55 18.28 -7.12
C PHE A 219 -13.11 18.18 -8.58
N ASP A 220 -13.43 19.16 -9.40
CA ASP A 220 -13.14 19.12 -10.83
C ASP A 220 -11.63 19.13 -11.07
N LYS A 221 -10.92 20.03 -10.38
CA LYS A 221 -9.43 20.05 -10.44
C LYS A 221 -8.81 18.75 -9.93
N LEU A 222 -9.33 18.16 -8.85
CA LEU A 222 -8.82 16.90 -8.32
C LEU A 222 -9.09 15.73 -9.28
N ALA A 223 -10.26 15.70 -9.91
CA ALA A 223 -10.63 14.69 -10.91
C ALA A 223 -9.69 14.76 -12.12
N ASP A 224 -9.49 15.96 -12.71
CA ASP A 224 -8.58 16.16 -13.84
C ASP A 224 -7.16 15.72 -13.53
N LEU A 225 -6.63 16.09 -12.36
CA LEU A 225 -5.29 15.68 -11.95
C LEU A 225 -5.18 14.16 -11.75
N SER A 226 -6.20 13.55 -11.17
CA SER A 226 -6.23 12.10 -10.94
C SER A 226 -6.31 11.34 -12.26
N GLU A 227 -7.13 11.77 -13.19
CA GLU A 227 -7.26 11.18 -14.52
C GLU A 227 -5.95 11.34 -15.31
N LYS A 228 -5.37 12.54 -15.34
CA LYS A 228 -4.06 12.81 -15.93
C LYS A 228 -3.00 11.87 -15.36
N SER A 229 -2.92 11.77 -14.03
CA SER A 229 -1.92 10.94 -13.35
C SER A 229 -2.08 9.45 -13.64
N LEU A 230 -3.30 8.97 -13.89
CA LEU A 230 -3.59 7.58 -14.22
C LEU A 230 -3.38 7.27 -15.70
N SER A 231 -3.75 8.19 -16.60
CA SER A 231 -3.66 7.98 -18.04
C SER A 231 -2.22 7.85 -18.53
N LEU A 232 -1.29 8.60 -17.95
CA LEU A 232 0.14 8.57 -18.28
C LEU A 232 0.84 7.22 -17.99
N ILE A 233 0.19 6.33 -17.24
CA ILE A 233 0.73 5.00 -16.95
C ILE A 233 0.47 4.01 -18.11
N HIS A 234 -0.54 4.28 -18.92
CA HIS A 234 -1.01 3.40 -19.97
C HIS A 234 -0.41 3.73 -21.36
N ILE A 235 0.51 4.68 -21.44
CA ILE A 235 1.16 5.11 -22.68
C ILE A 235 2.52 4.44 -22.86
#